data_74377aea62e79c1577e168cfa347a3c2
#
_entry.id   74377aea62e79c1577e168cfa347a3c2
#
_cell.length_a   1.000
_cell.length_b   1.000
_cell.length_c   1.000
_cell.angle_alpha   90.00
_cell.angle_beta   90.00
_cell.angle_gamma   90.00
#
_symmetry.space_group_name_H-M   'P 1'
#
loop_
_entity.id
_entity.type
_entity.pdbx_description
1 polymer ?
#
loop_
_entity_poly.entity_id
_entity_poly.type
_entity_poly.pdbx_seq_one_letter_code
_entity_poly.pdbx_strand_id
1 'polypeptide(L)'
;MFKVTSYFGALLSLLLSNTALQAQTAQMPAAEEFSTGEVLNSTPVMGDYYVKGTFGDWTLRCLKTEQAQDPCQLVQLMHSADGSPVAEYNLNPIQSDGLVLAGANVITPLETLLTQQLTIQVDDQNAKIYPFAFCMQMGCVARIGLTQEDLDSYRSGAQAIITMFPAAAPTQPERLTLSLKGFTAGHAALMGAAEN
;
A
#
# COMPACT_ATOMS: atom_id res chain seq x y z
N MET A 1 101.32 -6.61 7.78
CA MET A 1 101.27 -7.43 8.97
C MET A 1 99.98 -8.16 9.01
N PHE A 2 99.98 -9.45 8.68
CA PHE A 2 99.53 -10.57 9.49
C PHE A 2 98.09 -10.32 10.11
N LYS A 3 97.12 -11.22 9.99
CA LYS A 3 96.98 -12.72 9.95
C LYS A 3 95.50 -13.02 9.65
N VAL A 4 95.19 -13.96 8.80
CA VAL A 4 94.82 -15.35 9.01
C VAL A 4 93.41 -15.64 9.44
N THR A 5 92.65 -16.23 8.50
CA THR A 5 91.83 -17.47 8.56
C THR A 5 90.74 -17.63 9.64
N SER A 6 89.52 -17.89 9.24
CA SER A 6 88.93 -19.20 9.53
C SER A 6 87.63 -19.44 8.80
N TYR A 7 87.51 -20.51 8.13
CA TYR A 7 86.35 -21.11 7.54
C TYR A 7 85.42 -21.65 8.64
N PHE A 8 84.15 -21.42 8.60
CA PHE A 8 83.18 -22.31 9.21
C PHE A 8 81.94 -22.38 8.29
N GLY A 9 81.77 -23.60 7.81
CA GLY A 9 80.62 -23.99 7.03
C GLY A 9 79.32 -23.97 7.90
N ALA A 10 78.26 -23.52 7.39
CA ALA A 10 77.00 -23.70 8.01
C ALA A 10 76.05 -24.33 6.98
N LEU A 11 75.60 -25.51 7.31
CA LEU A 11 74.67 -26.35 6.62
C LEU A 11 73.31 -25.57 6.39
N LEU A 12 72.92 -25.50 5.12
CA LEU A 12 71.60 -25.00 4.71
C LEU A 12 70.57 -26.10 4.96
N SER A 13 69.86 -26.01 6.08
CA SER A 13 68.68 -26.82 6.35
C SER A 13 67.47 -26.30 5.62
N LEU A 14 67.05 -26.97 4.55
CA LEU A 14 65.78 -26.74 3.91
C LEU A 14 64.66 -27.14 4.88
N LEU A 15 63.99 -26.17 5.47
CA LEU A 15 62.72 -26.35 6.14
C LEU A 15 61.60 -26.32 5.09
N LEU A 16 61.08 -27.48 4.73
CA LEU A 16 59.84 -27.64 3.97
C LEU A 16 58.67 -27.20 4.86
N SER A 17 58.22 -25.99 4.68
CA SER A 17 56.98 -25.51 5.33
C SER A 17 55.78 -26.13 4.63
N ASN A 18 55.19 -27.14 5.20
CA ASN A 18 53.88 -27.65 4.82
C ASN A 18 52.84 -26.64 5.21
N THR A 19 52.41 -25.77 4.28
CA THR A 19 51.20 -24.99 4.41
C THR A 19 50.00 -25.91 4.19
N ALA A 20 49.44 -26.42 5.29
CA ALA A 20 48.15 -27.07 5.25
C ALA A 20 47.09 -26.02 4.84
N LEU A 21 46.54 -26.21 3.65
CA LEU A 21 45.37 -25.45 3.18
C LEU A 21 44.19 -25.89 4.05
N GLN A 22 43.88 -25.11 5.11
CA GLN A 22 42.66 -25.32 5.88
C GLN A 22 41.49 -24.88 5.01
N ALA A 23 40.76 -25.85 4.47
CA ALA A 23 39.45 -25.59 3.90
C ALA A 23 38.55 -25.09 5.01
N GLN A 24 38.22 -23.79 5.00
CA GLN A 24 37.14 -23.20 5.83
C GLN A 24 35.84 -23.82 5.33
N THR A 25 35.35 -24.84 6.02
CA THR A 25 33.97 -25.27 5.87
C THR A 25 33.08 -24.09 6.32
N ALA A 26 32.39 -23.44 5.36
CA ALA A 26 31.38 -22.46 5.68
C ALA A 26 30.31 -23.19 6.54
N GLN A 27 30.33 -22.90 7.82
CA GLN A 27 29.37 -23.46 8.78
C GLN A 27 28.05 -22.75 8.51
N MET A 28 27.04 -23.47 8.05
CA MET A 28 25.69 -22.92 7.92
C MET A 28 25.22 -22.49 9.31
N PRO A 29 24.60 -21.31 9.43
CA PRO A 29 24.09 -20.86 10.72
C PRO A 29 23.11 -21.89 11.29
N ALA A 30 23.18 -22.11 12.59
CA ALA A 30 22.26 -23.01 13.26
C ALA A 30 20.83 -22.42 13.21
N ALA A 31 19.81 -23.27 13.15
CA ALA A 31 18.42 -22.86 13.10
C ALA A 31 18.02 -21.95 14.30
N GLU A 32 18.74 -22.04 15.39
CA GLU A 32 18.56 -21.23 16.60
C GLU A 32 18.96 -19.76 16.45
N GLU A 33 19.70 -19.40 15.38
CA GLU A 33 20.03 -18.01 15.04
C GLU A 33 18.88 -17.27 14.36
N PHE A 34 17.83 -17.98 13.95
CA PHE A 34 16.66 -17.40 13.31
C PHE A 34 15.49 -17.32 14.29
N SER A 35 14.98 -16.10 14.51
CA SER A 35 13.75 -15.90 15.25
C SER A 35 12.55 -16.24 14.37
N THR A 36 11.63 -17.06 14.87
CA THR A 36 10.35 -17.32 14.20
C THR A 36 9.31 -16.21 14.43
N GLY A 37 9.67 -15.21 15.24
CA GLY A 37 8.77 -14.13 15.64
C GLY A 37 7.70 -14.58 16.66
N GLU A 38 7.15 -13.63 17.36
CA GLU A 38 5.99 -13.83 18.22
C GLU A 38 4.76 -13.23 17.58
N VAL A 39 3.60 -13.89 17.74
CA VAL A 39 2.33 -13.32 17.28
C VAL A 39 1.91 -12.25 18.26
N LEU A 40 2.02 -10.98 17.85
CA LEU A 40 1.47 -9.86 18.60
C LEU A 40 -0.05 -9.84 18.41
N ASN A 41 -0.79 -10.36 19.35
CA ASN A 41 -2.24 -10.13 19.47
C ASN A 41 -2.46 -8.72 20.02
N SER A 42 -2.23 -7.69 19.19
CA SER A 42 -2.45 -6.31 19.61
C SER A 42 -3.93 -5.96 19.49
N THR A 43 -4.57 -5.70 20.61
CA THR A 43 -5.83 -4.94 20.61
C THR A 43 -5.52 -3.56 20.05
N PRO A 44 -6.31 -3.03 19.09
CA PRO A 44 -6.09 -1.70 18.54
C PRO A 44 -6.05 -0.66 19.64
N VAL A 45 -4.99 0.16 19.67
CA VAL A 45 -4.86 1.28 20.60
C VAL A 45 -5.39 2.56 19.94
N MET A 46 -5.61 3.57 20.76
CA MET A 46 -6.08 4.89 20.32
C MET A 46 -5.21 5.45 19.19
N GLY A 47 -5.85 5.85 18.10
CA GLY A 47 -5.17 6.36 16.91
C GLY A 47 -4.82 5.28 15.87
N ASP A 48 -4.97 4.00 16.19
CA ASP A 48 -4.72 2.92 15.23
C ASP A 48 -5.89 2.73 14.28
N TYR A 49 -5.58 2.46 13.01
CA TYR A 49 -6.54 1.89 12.09
C TYR A 49 -6.60 0.37 12.27
N TYR A 50 -7.83 -0.16 12.26
CA TYR A 50 -8.05 -1.60 12.30
C TYR A 50 -9.09 -2.03 11.27
N VAL A 51 -8.99 -3.26 10.80
CA VAL A 51 -9.94 -3.88 9.88
C VAL A 51 -11.11 -4.43 10.69
N LYS A 52 -12.31 -3.90 10.46
CA LYS A 52 -13.56 -4.37 11.05
C LYS A 52 -14.19 -5.49 10.24
N GLY A 53 -13.97 -5.53 8.92
CA GLY A 53 -14.46 -6.56 8.02
C GLY A 53 -13.94 -6.42 6.59
N THR A 54 -14.06 -7.50 5.82
CA THR A 54 -13.71 -7.53 4.40
C THR A 54 -14.90 -8.05 3.60
N PHE A 55 -15.22 -7.39 2.49
CA PHE A 55 -16.36 -7.63 1.63
C PHE A 55 -15.88 -7.70 0.17
N GLY A 56 -15.62 -8.90 -0.34
CA GLY A 56 -15.00 -9.05 -1.65
C GLY A 56 -13.65 -8.32 -1.71
N ASP A 57 -13.57 -7.32 -2.58
CA ASP A 57 -12.35 -6.53 -2.78
C ASP A 57 -12.32 -5.23 -1.93
N TRP A 58 -13.28 -5.08 -1.02
CA TRP A 58 -13.42 -3.93 -0.14
C TRP A 58 -13.10 -4.26 1.31
N THR A 59 -12.47 -3.32 2.00
CA THR A 59 -12.13 -3.44 3.43
C THR A 59 -12.85 -2.35 4.22
N LEU A 60 -13.61 -2.72 5.24
CA LEU A 60 -14.14 -1.81 6.24
C LEU A 60 -13.06 -1.54 7.28
N ARG A 61 -12.47 -0.35 7.23
CA ARG A 61 -11.38 0.11 8.09
C ARG A 61 -11.92 1.17 9.04
N CYS A 62 -11.66 1.02 10.33
CA CYS A 62 -12.09 1.96 11.37
C CYS A 62 -10.87 2.53 12.10
N LEU A 63 -10.99 3.78 12.56
CA LEU A 63 -10.00 4.43 13.40
C LEU A 63 -10.40 4.26 14.86
N LYS A 64 -9.52 3.70 15.70
CA LYS A 64 -9.76 3.57 17.14
C LYS A 64 -9.75 4.93 17.80
N THR A 65 -10.86 5.29 18.44
CA THR A 65 -11.04 6.58 19.10
C THR A 65 -11.61 6.42 20.51
N GLU A 66 -11.69 7.52 21.28
CA GLU A 66 -12.36 7.57 22.59
C GLU A 66 -13.89 7.62 22.48
N GLN A 67 -14.40 7.80 21.28
CA GLN A 67 -15.84 7.88 21.05
C GLN A 67 -16.50 6.51 21.27
N ALA A 68 -17.77 6.52 21.61
CA ALA A 68 -18.55 5.30 21.74
C ALA A 68 -18.56 4.48 20.44
N GLN A 69 -18.36 5.16 19.32
CA GLN A 69 -18.36 4.61 17.99
C GLN A 69 -17.12 5.09 17.21
N ASP A 70 -16.30 4.13 16.78
CA ASP A 70 -15.12 4.41 15.97
C ASP A 70 -15.55 4.81 14.54
N PRO A 71 -15.05 5.90 13.99
CA PRO A 71 -15.34 6.29 12.61
C PRO A 71 -14.76 5.27 11.65
N CYS A 72 -15.61 4.83 10.70
CA CYS A 72 -15.24 3.82 9.71
C CYS A 72 -15.32 4.36 8.29
N GLN A 73 -14.57 3.74 7.39
CA GLN A 73 -14.59 3.98 5.96
C GLN A 73 -14.45 2.65 5.21
N LEU A 74 -15.09 2.57 4.05
CA LEU A 74 -14.94 1.44 3.16
C LEU A 74 -13.88 1.76 2.12
N VAL A 75 -12.81 0.96 2.09
CA VAL A 75 -11.61 1.28 1.32
C VAL A 75 -11.25 0.21 0.31
N GLN A 76 -10.68 0.63 -0.82
CA GLN A 76 -10.04 -0.25 -1.78
C GLN A 76 -8.76 0.40 -2.30
N LEU A 77 -7.66 -0.35 -2.25
CA LEU A 77 -6.39 0.03 -2.87
C LEU A 77 -6.39 -0.43 -4.32
N MET A 78 -6.12 0.49 -5.23
CA MET A 78 -6.07 0.22 -6.66
C MET A 78 -4.63 0.10 -7.13
N HIS A 79 -4.42 -0.81 -8.07
CA HIS A 79 -3.10 -1.17 -8.57
C HIS A 79 -2.98 -0.86 -10.06
N SER A 80 -1.78 -0.50 -10.49
CA SER A 80 -1.41 -0.40 -11.89
C SER A 80 -1.31 -1.79 -12.54
N ALA A 81 -1.10 -1.83 -13.85
CA ALA A 81 -1.02 -3.07 -14.62
C ALA A 81 0.12 -3.99 -14.19
N ASP A 82 1.19 -3.45 -13.59
CA ASP A 82 2.32 -4.20 -13.03
C ASP A 82 2.09 -4.70 -11.59
N GLY A 83 0.92 -4.41 -11.01
CA GLY A 83 0.55 -4.80 -9.65
C GLY A 83 1.01 -3.83 -8.55
N SER A 84 1.65 -2.71 -8.90
CA SER A 84 2.05 -1.70 -7.91
C SER A 84 0.84 -0.95 -7.35
N PRO A 85 0.77 -0.70 -6.03
CA PRO A 85 -0.30 0.12 -5.46
C PRO A 85 -0.14 1.58 -5.90
N VAL A 86 -1.19 2.17 -6.44
CA VAL A 86 -1.15 3.52 -7.03
C VAL A 86 -2.09 4.49 -6.35
N ALA A 87 -3.35 4.13 -6.15
CA ALA A 87 -4.34 5.04 -5.59
C ALA A 87 -5.27 4.31 -4.62
N GLU A 88 -5.86 5.05 -3.70
CA GLU A 88 -6.80 4.52 -2.71
C GLU A 88 -8.17 5.21 -2.88
N TYR A 89 -9.23 4.42 -2.91
CA TYR A 89 -10.61 4.88 -2.86
C TYR A 89 -11.17 4.68 -1.45
N ASN A 90 -11.63 5.77 -0.83
CA ASN A 90 -12.18 5.77 0.52
C ASN A 90 -13.62 6.27 0.49
N LEU A 91 -14.59 5.40 0.74
CA LEU A 91 -15.98 5.76 0.91
C LEU A 91 -16.28 6.04 2.38
N ASN A 92 -16.92 7.17 2.64
CA ASN A 92 -17.28 7.62 3.97
C ASN A 92 -18.79 7.83 4.07
N PRO A 93 -19.42 7.46 5.20
CA PRO A 93 -20.79 7.84 5.43
C PRO A 93 -20.86 9.37 5.59
N ILE A 94 -21.90 9.96 5.07
CA ILE A 94 -22.24 11.36 5.36
C ILE A 94 -23.68 11.44 5.83
N GLN A 95 -23.92 12.33 6.78
CA GLN A 95 -25.27 12.69 7.17
C GLN A 95 -25.72 13.84 6.28
N SER A 96 -26.67 13.61 5.41
CA SER A 96 -27.17 14.61 4.47
C SER A 96 -28.63 14.31 4.13
N ASP A 97 -29.43 15.36 4.16
CA ASP A 97 -30.82 15.33 3.65
C ASP A 97 -30.88 15.75 2.17
N GLY A 98 -29.71 15.92 1.53
CA GLY A 98 -29.57 16.44 0.19
C GLY A 98 -29.35 15.39 -0.89
N LEU A 99 -28.88 15.84 -2.04
CA LEU A 99 -28.61 15.01 -3.22
C LEU A 99 -27.46 14.03 -3.01
N VAL A 100 -26.48 14.38 -2.17
CA VAL A 100 -25.28 13.58 -1.92
C VAL A 100 -25.54 12.69 -0.71
N LEU A 101 -25.49 11.38 -0.91
CA LEU A 101 -25.81 10.35 0.11
C LEU A 101 -24.58 9.67 0.70
N ALA A 102 -23.43 9.75 0.02
CA ALA A 102 -22.15 9.29 0.53
C ALA A 102 -21.03 10.18 -0.01
N GLY A 103 -19.95 10.29 0.76
CA GLY A 103 -18.76 11.01 0.33
C GLY A 103 -17.64 10.00 0.00
N ALA A 104 -16.91 10.22 -1.08
CA ALA A 104 -15.71 9.46 -1.35
C ALA A 104 -14.51 10.37 -1.55
N ASN A 105 -13.34 9.87 -1.17
CA ASN A 105 -12.04 10.46 -1.48
C ASN A 105 -11.26 9.50 -2.35
N VAL A 106 -10.76 9.96 -3.49
CA VAL A 106 -9.75 9.23 -4.25
C VAL A 106 -8.41 9.92 -4.01
N ILE A 107 -7.48 9.17 -3.45
CA ILE A 107 -6.13 9.63 -3.14
C ILE A 107 -5.21 9.09 -4.22
N THR A 108 -4.57 10.00 -4.96
CA THR A 108 -3.65 9.69 -6.06
C THR A 108 -2.24 10.17 -5.70
N PRO A 109 -1.18 9.72 -6.40
CA PRO A 109 0.19 10.17 -6.15
C PRO A 109 0.35 11.69 -6.24
N LEU A 110 1.34 12.26 -5.53
CA LEU A 110 1.66 13.70 -5.56
C LEU A 110 2.03 14.20 -6.96
N GLU A 111 2.51 13.34 -7.83
CA GLU A 111 2.89 13.66 -9.22
C GLU A 111 1.70 13.61 -10.19
N THR A 112 0.46 13.65 -9.69
CA THR A 112 -0.74 13.71 -10.53
C THR A 112 -0.91 15.09 -11.16
N LEU A 113 -1.25 15.14 -12.46
CA LEU A 113 -1.54 16.36 -13.19
C LEU A 113 -2.95 16.86 -12.86
N LEU A 114 -3.07 17.78 -11.93
CA LEU A 114 -4.35 18.22 -11.35
C LEU A 114 -5.30 18.88 -12.35
N THR A 115 -4.75 19.55 -13.39
CA THR A 115 -5.54 20.26 -14.41
C THR A 115 -6.32 19.33 -15.33
N GLN A 116 -5.93 18.05 -15.43
CA GLN A 116 -6.65 17.04 -16.21
C GLN A 116 -7.83 16.43 -15.45
N GLN A 117 -7.96 16.75 -14.16
CA GLN A 117 -9.00 16.23 -13.30
C GLN A 117 -9.00 14.68 -13.21
N LEU A 118 -9.81 14.13 -12.34
CA LEU A 118 -10.03 12.70 -12.20
C LEU A 118 -11.31 12.32 -12.95
N THR A 119 -11.32 11.19 -13.66
CA THR A 119 -12.57 10.65 -14.20
C THR A 119 -12.89 9.30 -13.61
N ILE A 120 -14.18 9.02 -13.43
CA ILE A 120 -14.69 7.71 -12.99
C ILE A 120 -15.76 7.27 -13.98
N GLN A 121 -15.62 6.05 -14.48
CA GLN A 121 -16.57 5.42 -15.40
C GLN A 121 -16.94 4.04 -14.85
N VAL A 122 -18.21 3.83 -14.54
CA VAL A 122 -18.74 2.52 -14.12
C VAL A 122 -19.13 1.74 -15.37
N ASP A 123 -18.52 0.60 -15.56
CA ASP A 123 -18.71 -0.27 -16.73
C ASP A 123 -18.77 0.54 -18.04
N ASP A 124 -19.85 0.43 -18.82
CA ASP A 124 -20.05 1.14 -20.08
C ASP A 124 -20.83 2.48 -19.94
N GLN A 125 -21.04 2.97 -18.71
CA GLN A 125 -21.76 4.22 -18.48
C GLN A 125 -20.91 5.44 -18.87
N ASN A 126 -21.54 6.62 -18.89
CA ASN A 126 -20.82 7.86 -19.12
C ASN A 126 -19.86 8.18 -17.99
N ALA A 127 -18.64 8.54 -18.33
CA ALA A 127 -17.65 8.96 -17.35
C ALA A 127 -18.04 10.28 -16.70
N LYS A 128 -17.87 10.37 -15.37
CA LYS A 128 -17.99 11.61 -14.59
C LYS A 128 -16.61 12.17 -14.30
N ILE A 129 -16.50 13.50 -14.27
CA ILE A 129 -15.25 14.23 -14.07
C ILE A 129 -15.29 14.90 -12.70
N TYR A 130 -14.20 14.78 -11.94
CA TYR A 130 -14.07 15.32 -10.59
C TYR A 130 -12.79 16.15 -10.45
N PRO A 131 -12.86 17.39 -9.96
CA PRO A 131 -11.67 18.19 -9.69
C PRO A 131 -10.91 17.64 -8.49
N PHE A 132 -9.60 17.83 -8.49
CA PHE A 132 -8.80 17.65 -7.29
C PHE A 132 -9.07 18.81 -6.33
N ALA A 133 -9.25 18.51 -5.05
CA ALA A 133 -9.55 19.50 -4.03
C ALA A 133 -8.28 20.08 -3.40
N PHE A 134 -7.31 19.24 -3.08
CA PHE A 134 -6.03 19.61 -2.47
C PHE A 134 -5.02 18.45 -2.58
N CYS A 135 -3.74 18.75 -2.30
CA CYS A 135 -2.71 17.73 -2.08
C CYS A 135 -2.15 17.85 -0.67
N MET A 136 -1.76 16.73 -0.09
CA MET A 136 -1.07 16.61 1.19
C MET A 136 0.06 15.59 1.07
N GLN A 137 0.81 15.37 2.13
CA GLN A 137 1.98 14.47 2.09
C GLN A 137 1.67 13.06 1.56
N MET A 138 0.48 12.55 1.78
CA MET A 138 0.06 11.21 1.33
C MET A 138 -0.41 11.16 -0.14
N GLY A 139 -0.66 12.31 -0.79
CA GLY A 139 -1.14 12.35 -2.18
C GLY A 139 -2.06 13.51 -2.47
N CYS A 140 -2.61 13.54 -3.67
CA CYS A 140 -3.61 14.51 -4.13
C CYS A 140 -5.01 13.89 -4.03
N VAL A 141 -5.97 14.64 -3.52
CA VAL A 141 -7.30 14.16 -3.16
C VAL A 141 -8.36 14.77 -4.08
N ALA A 142 -9.10 13.91 -4.76
CA ALA A 142 -10.37 14.25 -5.38
C ALA A 142 -11.50 13.88 -4.42
N ARG A 143 -12.37 14.85 -4.12
CA ARG A 143 -13.53 14.67 -3.23
C ARG A 143 -14.79 14.49 -4.07
N ILE A 144 -15.49 13.40 -3.84
CA ILE A 144 -16.61 12.95 -4.66
C ILE A 144 -17.85 12.87 -3.81
N GLY A 145 -18.92 13.51 -4.25
CA GLY A 145 -20.25 13.30 -3.69
C GLY A 145 -20.99 12.26 -4.52
N LEU A 146 -21.46 11.19 -3.89
CA LEU A 146 -22.23 10.14 -4.53
C LEU A 146 -23.73 10.37 -4.33
N THR A 147 -24.47 10.42 -5.43
CA THR A 147 -25.92 10.46 -5.46
C THR A 147 -26.53 9.07 -5.33
N GLN A 148 -27.86 8.97 -5.23
CA GLN A 148 -28.54 7.68 -5.25
C GLN A 148 -28.24 6.91 -6.56
N GLU A 149 -28.24 7.61 -7.70
CA GLU A 149 -27.91 7.01 -8.99
C GLU A 149 -26.49 6.44 -9.02
N ASP A 150 -25.51 7.15 -8.45
CA ASP A 150 -24.13 6.66 -8.35
C ASP A 150 -24.05 5.41 -7.49
N LEU A 151 -24.71 5.40 -6.33
CA LEU A 151 -24.73 4.26 -5.44
C LEU A 151 -25.41 3.04 -6.10
N ASP A 152 -26.47 3.25 -6.88
CA ASP A 152 -27.14 2.17 -7.60
C ASP A 152 -26.27 1.64 -8.74
N SER A 153 -25.56 2.51 -9.46
CA SER A 153 -24.55 2.12 -10.44
C SER A 153 -23.43 1.28 -9.82
N TYR A 154 -22.94 1.67 -8.65
CA TYR A 154 -21.89 0.92 -7.93
C TYR A 154 -22.40 -0.44 -7.41
N ARG A 155 -23.67 -0.53 -7.00
CA ARG A 155 -24.26 -1.78 -6.52
C ARG A 155 -24.51 -2.79 -7.64
N SER A 156 -24.84 -2.31 -8.84
CA SER A 156 -25.20 -3.15 -9.99
C SER A 156 -24.01 -3.41 -10.93
N GLY A 157 -22.99 -2.54 -10.90
CA GLY A 157 -21.83 -2.61 -11.77
C GLY A 157 -20.82 -3.70 -11.35
N ALA A 158 -19.96 -4.06 -12.28
CA ALA A 158 -18.87 -5.01 -12.05
C ALA A 158 -17.58 -4.30 -11.62
N GLN A 159 -17.29 -3.15 -12.23
CA GLN A 159 -16.09 -2.35 -11.98
C GLN A 159 -16.31 -0.87 -12.33
N ALA A 160 -15.45 -0.03 -11.81
CA ALA A 160 -15.29 1.34 -12.31
C ALA A 160 -13.84 1.56 -12.75
N ILE A 161 -13.65 2.30 -13.84
CA ILE A 161 -12.34 2.75 -14.30
C ILE A 161 -12.10 4.16 -13.79
N ILE A 162 -11.07 4.31 -13.00
CA ILE A 162 -10.58 5.61 -12.54
C ILE A 162 -9.40 6.00 -13.42
N THR A 163 -9.51 7.17 -14.07
CA THR A 163 -8.46 7.68 -14.95
C THR A 163 -7.87 8.95 -14.36
N MET A 164 -6.55 8.99 -14.30
CA MET A 164 -5.76 10.15 -13.91
C MET A 164 -4.56 10.30 -14.85
N PHE A 165 -3.87 11.43 -14.80
CA PHE A 165 -2.71 11.72 -15.63
C PHE A 165 -1.50 12.01 -14.78
N PRO A 166 -0.38 11.29 -14.96
CA PRO A 166 0.89 11.65 -14.33
C PRO A 166 1.43 12.97 -14.91
N ALA A 167 1.97 13.84 -14.07
CA ALA A 167 2.57 15.12 -14.53
C ALA A 167 3.76 14.89 -15.47
N ALA A 168 4.51 13.80 -15.27
CA ALA A 168 5.63 13.41 -16.12
C ALA A 168 5.20 12.87 -17.51
N ALA A 169 3.93 12.42 -17.64
CA ALA A 169 3.38 11.86 -18.87
C ALA A 169 1.95 12.40 -19.15
N PRO A 170 1.80 13.69 -19.45
CA PRO A 170 0.50 14.38 -19.48
C PRO A 170 -0.45 13.91 -20.59
N THR A 171 0.05 13.13 -21.55
CA THR A 171 -0.74 12.56 -22.66
C THR A 171 -0.98 11.05 -22.50
N GLN A 172 -0.46 10.43 -21.44
CA GLN A 172 -0.61 9.01 -21.17
C GLN A 172 -1.41 8.83 -19.88
N PRO A 173 -2.72 8.53 -19.98
CA PRO A 173 -3.54 8.34 -18.79
C PRO A 173 -3.17 7.04 -18.07
N GLU A 174 -3.11 7.12 -16.76
CA GLU A 174 -3.14 5.95 -15.89
C GLU A 174 -4.59 5.56 -15.63
N ARG A 175 -4.91 4.29 -15.90
CA ARG A 175 -6.26 3.73 -15.74
C ARG A 175 -6.23 2.65 -14.68
N LEU A 176 -6.92 2.88 -13.59
CA LEU A 176 -6.98 1.99 -12.44
C LEU A 176 -8.37 1.36 -12.38
N THR A 177 -8.41 0.07 -12.08
CA THR A 177 -9.67 -0.64 -11.87
C THR A 177 -10.06 -0.56 -10.41
N LEU A 178 -11.23 0.01 -10.14
CA LEU A 178 -11.95 -0.09 -8.87
C LEU A 178 -12.95 -1.24 -9.01
N SER A 179 -12.71 -2.34 -8.33
CA SER A 179 -13.63 -3.48 -8.33
C SER A 179 -14.90 -3.14 -7.55
N LEU A 180 -16.06 -3.48 -8.07
CA LEU A 180 -17.33 -3.31 -7.38
C LEU A 180 -17.81 -4.61 -6.71
N LYS A 181 -17.00 -5.67 -6.79
CA LYS A 181 -17.25 -6.94 -6.10
C LYS A 181 -17.25 -6.75 -4.58
N GLY A 182 -18.41 -6.95 -3.96
CA GLY A 182 -18.58 -6.80 -2.52
C GLY A 182 -18.99 -5.39 -2.08
N PHE A 183 -19.07 -4.41 -3.00
CA PHE A 183 -19.49 -3.04 -2.69
C PHE A 183 -20.81 -2.97 -1.93
N THR A 184 -21.85 -3.67 -2.40
CA THR A 184 -23.18 -3.64 -1.76
C THR A 184 -23.14 -4.08 -0.30
N ALA A 185 -22.45 -5.17 0.00
CA ALA A 185 -22.33 -5.68 1.37
C ALA A 185 -21.43 -4.76 2.23
N GLY A 186 -20.33 -4.29 1.66
CA GLY A 186 -19.41 -3.35 2.33
C GLY A 186 -20.08 -2.03 2.65
N HIS A 187 -20.84 -1.46 1.70
CA HIS A 187 -21.59 -0.23 1.92
C HIS A 187 -22.66 -0.38 3.01
N ALA A 188 -23.40 -1.49 3.00
CA ALA A 188 -24.37 -1.77 4.07
C ALA A 188 -23.70 -1.87 5.44
N ALA A 189 -22.54 -2.54 5.52
CA ALA A 189 -21.76 -2.63 6.75
C ALA A 189 -21.20 -1.27 7.22
N LEU A 190 -20.78 -0.42 6.27
CA LEU A 190 -20.34 0.95 6.57
C LEU A 190 -21.48 1.76 7.17
N MET A 191 -22.68 1.73 6.58
CA MET A 191 -23.85 2.45 7.08
C MET A 191 -24.28 1.94 8.45
N GLY A 192 -24.34 0.61 8.66
CA GLY A 192 -24.63 0.03 9.97
C GLY A 192 -23.57 0.33 11.03
N ALA A 193 -22.32 0.56 10.64
CA ALA A 193 -21.28 1.02 11.55
C ALA A 193 -21.41 2.51 11.90
N ALA A 194 -22.12 3.31 11.13
CA ALA A 194 -22.33 4.73 11.39
C ALA A 194 -23.62 5.02 12.21
N GLU A 195 -24.54 4.06 12.31
CA GLU A 195 -25.85 4.21 13.00
C GLU A 195 -25.85 3.68 14.44
N ASN A 196 -24.92 2.80 14.80
CA ASN A 196 -24.81 2.19 16.12
C ASN A 196 -23.82 2.93 17.01
#